data_ada37d0197de4a7dc6c0261537c5bad6
#
_entry.id   ada37d0197de4a7dc6c0261537c5bad6
#
_cell.length_a   1.000
_cell.length_b   1.000
_cell.length_c   1.000
_cell.angle_alpha   90.00
_cell.angle_beta   90.00
_cell.angle_gamma   90.00
#
_symmetry.space_group_name_H-M   'P 1'
#
loop_
_entity.id
_entity.type
_entity.pdbx_description
1 polymer ?
#
loop_
_entity_poly.entity_id
_entity_poly.type
_entity_poly.pdbx_seq_one_letter_code
_entity_poly.pdbx_strand_id
1 'polypeptide(L)' 'TKDDELVLVDYKTDYVQNEEELISKYKVQLDLYKVALEQALQRKVDKIYIYSVYLNKEIDINL' A
#
# COMPACT_ATOMS: atom_id res chain seq x y z
N THR A 1 -13.95 3.28 -12.75
CA THR A 1 -13.10 2.22 -12.23
C THR A 1 -13.48 0.88 -12.83
N LYS A 2 -12.56 -0.01 -12.80
CA LYS A 2 -12.82 -1.38 -13.21
C LYS A 2 -13.50 -2.12 -12.07
N ASP A 3 -14.54 -2.86 -12.40
CA ASP A 3 -15.32 -3.53 -11.38
C ASP A 3 -14.52 -4.56 -10.61
N ASP A 4 -13.52 -5.15 -11.23
CA ASP A 4 -12.76 -6.22 -10.63
C ASP A 4 -11.33 -5.81 -10.26
N GLU A 5 -11.11 -4.52 -10.16
CA GLU A 5 -9.81 -4.03 -9.70
C GLU A 5 -9.68 -4.23 -8.19
N LEU A 6 -8.56 -4.81 -7.78
CA LEU A 6 -8.29 -5.05 -6.37
C LEU A 6 -7.25 -4.04 -5.88
N VAL A 7 -7.65 -3.21 -4.93
CA VAL A 7 -6.81 -2.14 -4.41
C VAL A 7 -6.57 -2.36 -2.92
N LEU A 8 -5.32 -2.30 -2.53
CA LEU A 8 -4.94 -2.42 -1.13
C LEU A 8 -4.55 -1.04 -0.61
N VAL A 9 -5.22 -0.60 0.44
CA VAL A 9 -4.90 0.68 1.07
C VAL A 9 -4.54 0.43 2.52
N ASP A 10 -3.39 0.92 2.94
CA ASP A 10 -2.92 0.76 4.29
C ASP A 10 -2.80 2.15 4.93
N TYR A 11 -3.48 2.36 6.06
CA TYR A 11 -3.48 3.65 6.75
C TYR A 11 -2.37 3.65 7.79
N LYS A 12 -1.52 4.65 7.74
CA LYS A 12 -0.41 4.79 8.69
C LYS A 12 -0.47 6.13 9.39
N THR A 13 -0.25 6.10 10.69
CA THR A 13 -0.25 7.31 11.51
C THR A 13 1.16 7.73 11.89
N ASP A 14 2.17 7.11 11.29
CA ASP A 14 3.55 7.38 11.60
C ASP A 14 3.92 8.83 11.35
N TYR A 15 4.77 9.32 12.21
CA TYR A 15 5.30 10.67 12.11
C TYR A 15 6.51 10.62 11.18
N VAL A 16 6.35 11.07 9.95
CA VAL A 16 7.41 10.99 8.94
C VAL A 16 7.61 12.35 8.30
N GLN A 17 8.79 12.56 7.75
CA GLN A 17 9.13 13.84 7.15
C GLN A 17 8.73 13.92 5.68
N ASN A 18 8.70 12.76 4.99
CA ASN A 18 8.35 12.75 3.57
C ASN A 18 7.86 11.37 3.18
N GLU A 19 7.38 11.27 1.94
CA GLU A 19 6.83 10.02 1.42
C GLU A 19 7.87 8.91 1.35
N GLU A 20 9.08 9.26 0.97
CA GLU A 20 10.13 8.26 0.78
C GLU A 20 10.45 7.53 2.08
N GLU A 21 10.43 8.25 3.18
CA GLU A 21 10.67 7.65 4.47
C GLU A 21 9.62 6.57 4.77
N LEU A 22 8.37 6.89 4.49
CA LEU A 22 7.27 5.98 4.74
C LEU A 22 7.34 4.77 3.81
N ILE A 23 7.61 5.01 2.54
CA ILE A 23 7.72 3.93 1.56
C ILE A 23 8.85 2.99 1.95
N SER A 24 10.01 3.54 2.28
CA SER A 24 11.17 2.76 2.64
C SER A 24 10.89 1.89 3.85
N LYS A 25 10.14 2.42 4.80
CA LYS A 25 9.85 1.71 6.04
C LYS A 25 8.91 0.54 5.82
N TYR A 26 7.95 0.66 4.92
CA TYR A 26 6.87 -0.31 4.81
C TYR A 26 6.84 -1.10 3.51
N LYS A 27 7.74 -0.82 2.58
CA LYS A 27 7.68 -1.45 1.27
C LYS A 27 7.76 -2.97 1.35
N VAL A 28 8.68 -3.48 2.14
CA VAL A 28 8.85 -4.94 2.26
C VAL A 28 7.61 -5.56 2.89
N GLN A 29 7.08 -4.93 3.93
CA GLN A 29 5.89 -5.43 4.60
C GLN A 29 4.69 -5.46 3.65
N LEU A 30 4.53 -4.42 2.85
CA LEU A 30 3.41 -4.35 1.91
C LEU A 30 3.58 -5.36 0.79
N ASP A 31 4.80 -5.61 0.37
CA ASP A 31 5.06 -6.64 -0.63
C ASP A 31 4.63 -8.01 -0.12
N LEU A 32 4.95 -8.30 1.14
CA LEU A 32 4.53 -9.56 1.76
C LEU A 32 3.02 -9.65 1.87
N TYR A 33 2.36 -8.55 2.24
CA TYR A 33 0.90 -8.50 2.29
C TYR A 33 0.30 -8.76 0.92
N LYS A 34 0.88 -8.17 -0.10
CA LYS A 34 0.40 -8.33 -1.47
C LYS A 34 0.44 -9.81 -1.85
N VAL A 35 1.57 -10.47 -1.61
CA VAL A 35 1.73 -11.87 -1.97
C VAL A 35 0.72 -12.73 -1.21
N ALA A 36 0.57 -12.48 0.08
CA ALA A 36 -0.36 -13.27 0.90
C ALA A 36 -1.80 -13.10 0.43
N LEU A 37 -2.19 -11.86 0.10
CA LEU A 37 -3.53 -11.59 -0.38
C LEU A 37 -3.78 -12.24 -1.73
N GLU A 38 -2.80 -12.17 -2.61
CA GLU A 38 -2.95 -12.77 -3.93
C GLU A 38 -3.14 -14.26 -3.84
N GLN A 39 -2.42 -14.90 -2.93
CA GLN A 39 -2.58 -16.33 -2.72
C GLN A 39 -3.94 -16.67 -2.11
N ALA A 40 -4.35 -15.91 -1.12
CA ALA A 40 -5.60 -16.17 -0.42
C ALA A 40 -6.81 -15.96 -1.33
N LEU A 41 -6.79 -14.92 -2.14
CA LEU A 41 -7.91 -14.56 -3.00
C LEU A 41 -7.78 -15.14 -4.40
N GLN A 42 -6.63 -15.68 -4.74
CA GLN A 42 -6.33 -16.22 -6.06
C GLN A 42 -6.57 -15.20 -7.15
N ARG A 43 -6.15 -13.94 -6.88
CA ARG A 43 -6.24 -12.89 -7.88
C ARG A 43 -5.15 -11.87 -7.57
N LYS A 44 -4.82 -11.08 -8.60
CA LYS A 44 -3.76 -10.10 -8.50
C LYS A 44 -4.21 -8.84 -7.79
N VAL A 45 -3.33 -8.28 -6.98
CA VAL A 45 -3.54 -6.95 -6.42
C VAL A 45 -3.08 -5.95 -7.48
N ASP A 46 -3.98 -5.08 -7.89
CA ASP A 46 -3.72 -4.14 -8.98
C ASP A 46 -2.99 -2.91 -8.51
N LYS A 47 -3.33 -2.43 -7.32
CA LYS A 47 -2.71 -1.21 -6.81
C LYS A 47 -2.55 -1.30 -5.31
N ILE A 48 -1.50 -0.65 -4.81
CA ILE A 48 -1.24 -0.56 -3.38
C ILE A 48 -0.97 0.90 -3.04
N TYR A 49 -1.66 1.39 -2.02
CA TYR A 49 -1.47 2.74 -1.52
C TYR A 49 -1.22 2.72 -0.03
N ILE A 50 -0.41 3.67 0.42
CA ILE A 50 -0.35 4.03 1.84
C ILE A 50 -1.02 5.37 1.99
N TYR A 51 -2.00 5.47 2.89
CA TYR A 51 -2.53 6.77 3.25
C TYR A 51 -1.84 7.23 4.52
N SER A 52 -1.07 8.31 4.41
CA SER A 52 -0.37 8.88 5.56
C SER A 52 -1.27 9.89 6.23
N VAL A 53 -1.69 9.58 7.43
CA VAL A 53 -2.52 10.52 8.20
C VAL A 53 -1.73 11.78 8.50
N TYR A 54 -0.46 11.63 8.84
CA TYR A 54 0.38 12.77 9.15
C TYR A 54 0.59 13.70 7.96
N LEU A 55 0.91 13.12 6.81
CA LEU A 55 1.13 13.91 5.59
C LEU A 55 -0.19 14.28 4.92
N ASN A 56 -1.27 13.65 5.33
CA ASN A 56 -2.61 13.88 4.80
C ASN A 56 -2.65 13.65 3.30
N LYS A 57 -2.09 12.54 2.85
CA LYS A 57 -2.06 12.24 1.43
C LYS A 57 -1.94 10.75 1.19
N GLU A 58 -2.39 10.35 0.02
CA GLU A 58 -2.32 8.98 -0.46
C GLU A 58 -1.03 8.80 -1.25
N ILE A 59 -0.31 7.73 -0.98
CA ILE A 59 0.98 7.47 -1.59
C ILE A 59 0.89 6.20 -2.40
N ASP A 60 1.17 6.29 -3.68
CA ASP A 60 1.16 5.14 -4.59
C ASP A 60 2.43 4.31 -4.38
N ILE A 61 2.24 3.05 -4.04
CA ILE A 61 3.36 2.13 -3.85
C ILE A 61 3.51 1.30 -5.11
N ASN A 62 4.59 1.53 -5.80
CA ASN A 62 4.86 0.84 -7.05
C ASN A 62 5.78 -0.36 -6.75
N LEU A 63 5.20 -1.52 -6.58
CA LEU A 63 5.94 -2.75 -6.28
C LEU A 63 6.25 -3.56 -7.52
#